data_e20d201e33a426a6ed61df14fe2cae18
#
_entry.id   e20d201e33a426a6ed61df14fe2cae18
#
_cell.length_a   1.000
_cell.length_b   1.000
_cell.length_c   1.000
_cell.angle_alpha   90.00
_cell.angle_beta   90.00
_cell.angle_gamma   90.00
#
_symmetry.space_group_name_H-M   'P 1'
#
loop_
_entity.id
_entity.type
_entity.pdbx_description
1 polymer ?
#
loop_
_entity_poly.entity_id
_entity_poly.type
_entity_poly.pdbx_seq_one_letter_code
_entity_poly.pdbx_strand_id
1 'polypeptide(L)'
;MTHTPPTPDDSESAVSSEELAAPVPVLSELIIPPEESLTAPPTPPSEEKENPAEIIAQLSESSWLVVAKNRRVNRDWEALLLRAPENTRRCYQDLCSSPMVRKPKRVFPLKGKLYKGAWEYEVTSSDRVFYVPDEEKRKVLVYYAGKHPKSAPTPP
;
A
#
# COMPACT_ATOMS: atom_id res chain seq x y z
N MET A 1 -47.39 44.20 -2.85
CA MET A 1 -48.03 43.14 -2.04
C MET A 1 -46.97 42.31 -1.44
N THR A 2 -46.79 42.52 -0.18
CA THR A 2 -45.85 41.96 0.74
C THR A 2 -46.18 40.50 1.08
N HIS A 3 -45.21 39.59 1.02
CA HIS A 3 -45.29 38.36 1.81
C HIS A 3 -43.93 38.03 2.40
N THR A 4 -43.95 38.15 3.68
CA THR A 4 -42.93 37.81 4.69
C THR A 4 -42.75 36.30 4.83
N PRO A 5 -41.54 35.82 5.12
CA PRO A 5 -41.30 34.42 5.46
C PRO A 5 -41.60 34.13 6.94
N PRO A 6 -41.96 32.93 7.30
CA PRO A 6 -41.93 32.54 8.70
C PRO A 6 -40.53 31.98 9.06
N THR A 7 -40.12 32.41 10.21
CA THR A 7 -38.96 32.08 11.00
C THR A 7 -39.15 30.77 11.77
N PRO A 8 -38.11 30.31 12.44
CA PRO A 8 -37.82 28.92 12.74
C PRO A 8 -38.44 28.45 14.04
N ASP A 9 -38.65 27.18 14.12
CA ASP A 9 -38.95 26.53 15.38
C ASP A 9 -37.68 25.95 15.98
N ASP A 10 -37.37 26.49 17.09
CA ASP A 10 -36.42 26.10 18.09
C ASP A 10 -36.95 24.85 18.78
N SER A 11 -36.26 23.77 18.73
CA SER A 11 -36.49 22.66 19.65
C SER A 11 -35.16 22.12 20.12
N GLU A 12 -34.68 22.83 21.08
CA GLU A 12 -33.86 22.37 22.19
C GLU A 12 -34.38 21.04 22.75
N SER A 13 -33.55 20.05 22.75
CA SER A 13 -33.62 18.93 23.69
C SER A 13 -32.20 18.49 24.05
N ALA A 14 -31.74 19.16 25.04
CA ALA A 14 -30.76 18.67 25.97
C ALA A 14 -31.36 17.52 26.79
N VAL A 15 -30.68 16.41 26.82
CA VAL A 15 -30.64 15.45 27.93
C VAL A 15 -29.24 14.89 27.93
N SER A 16 -28.45 15.38 28.85
CA SER A 16 -28.23 14.88 30.19
C SER A 16 -27.60 13.49 30.20
N SER A 17 -26.30 13.54 30.40
CA SER A 17 -25.60 13.04 31.59
C SER A 17 -26.18 11.76 32.19
N GLU A 18 -25.33 10.80 32.27
CA GLU A 18 -24.99 9.97 33.44
C GLU A 18 -24.15 8.83 32.93
N GLU A 19 -22.82 8.90 33.05
CA GLU A 19 -22.14 8.54 34.28
C GLU A 19 -22.70 7.28 34.94
N LEU A 20 -22.09 6.16 34.64
CA LEU A 20 -22.01 5.05 35.59
C LEU A 20 -20.73 4.30 35.36
N ALA A 21 -19.75 4.64 36.19
CA ALA A 21 -18.62 3.85 36.50
C ALA A 21 -19.05 2.47 36.97
N ALA A 22 -18.62 1.44 36.28
CA ALA A 22 -18.70 0.08 36.79
C ALA A 22 -17.38 -0.24 37.50
N PRO A 23 -17.46 -0.78 38.73
CA PRO A 23 -16.31 -1.07 39.54
C PRO A 23 -15.58 -2.31 39.03
N VAL A 24 -14.28 -2.22 39.04
CA VAL A 24 -13.34 -3.33 38.91
C VAL A 24 -13.52 -4.26 40.11
N PRO A 25 -13.69 -5.55 39.93
CA PRO A 25 -13.41 -6.47 41.02
C PRO A 25 -11.95 -6.81 41.04
N VAL A 26 -11.37 -6.46 42.15
CA VAL A 26 -10.07 -6.86 42.64
C VAL A 26 -10.02 -8.35 42.91
N LEU A 27 -8.86 -8.91 42.59
CA LEU A 27 -8.14 -9.98 43.27
C LEU A 27 -8.94 -11.10 43.95
N SER A 28 -8.58 -12.28 43.59
CA SER A 28 -8.20 -13.37 44.47
C SER A 28 -7.60 -14.46 43.62
N GLU A 29 -6.51 -14.78 43.84
CA GLU A 29 -5.66 -15.54 44.79
C GLU A 29 -5.01 -16.72 44.09
N LEU A 30 -3.72 -16.65 44.18
CA LEU A 30 -2.76 -17.75 44.19
C LEU A 30 -3.37 -19.12 44.44
N ILE A 31 -3.20 -20.03 43.49
CA ILE A 31 -2.90 -21.43 43.80
C ILE A 31 -1.82 -21.87 42.81
N ILE A 32 -0.64 -22.00 43.28
CA ILE A 32 0.43 -22.80 42.72
C ILE A 32 0.28 -24.19 43.27
N PRO A 33 0.16 -25.22 42.48
CA PRO A 33 0.55 -26.57 42.86
C PRO A 33 1.83 -26.96 42.15
N PRO A 34 2.58 -27.87 42.74
CA PRO A 34 4.00 -28.02 42.53
C PRO A 34 4.34 -28.95 41.37
N GLU A 35 5.54 -28.70 40.88
CA GLU A 35 6.56 -29.59 40.30
C GLU A 35 6.17 -31.02 39.90
N GLU A 36 6.62 -31.29 38.77
CA GLU A 36 7.44 -32.40 38.26
C GLU A 36 6.96 -32.90 36.91
N SER A 37 7.66 -32.53 35.88
CA SER A 37 8.17 -33.52 34.94
C SER A 37 9.20 -32.87 34.00
N LEU A 38 10.43 -33.25 34.22
CA LEU A 38 11.56 -33.07 33.31
C LEU A 38 11.23 -33.68 31.95
N THR A 39 10.85 -32.85 31.01
CA THR A 39 11.02 -33.14 29.60
C THR A 39 11.90 -32.06 29.03
N ALA A 40 13.00 -32.46 28.44
CA ALA A 40 14.00 -31.64 27.84
C ALA A 40 13.38 -30.57 26.91
N PRO A 41 13.93 -29.33 26.88
CA PRO A 41 13.46 -28.33 25.96
C PRO A 41 13.66 -28.84 24.52
N PRO A 42 12.67 -28.63 23.62
CA PRO A 42 12.93 -28.86 22.20
C PRO A 42 14.07 -27.95 21.81
N THR A 43 15.12 -28.55 21.28
CA THR A 43 16.22 -27.86 20.62
C THR A 43 15.62 -26.85 19.67
N PRO A 44 15.92 -25.54 19.76
CA PRO A 44 15.48 -24.59 18.76
C PRO A 44 16.05 -25.06 17.42
N PRO A 45 15.26 -25.00 16.33
CA PRO A 45 15.79 -25.28 15.02
C PRO A 45 17.00 -24.38 14.83
N SER A 46 18.09 -24.95 14.40
CA SER A 46 19.34 -24.28 14.09
C SER A 46 19.00 -23.01 13.31
N GLU A 47 19.21 -21.86 13.91
CA GLU A 47 19.27 -20.61 13.19
C GLU A 47 20.45 -20.76 12.23
N GLU A 48 20.16 -21.21 11.02
CA GLU A 48 21.04 -20.95 9.90
C GLU A 48 21.20 -19.44 9.88
N LYS A 49 22.36 -19.00 10.33
CA LYS A 49 22.77 -17.60 10.21
C LYS A 49 22.88 -17.32 8.73
N GLU A 50 21.73 -16.97 8.11
CA GLU A 50 21.75 -16.43 6.77
C GLU A 50 22.68 -15.22 6.77
N ASN A 51 23.74 -15.35 6.01
CA ASN A 51 24.76 -14.32 5.90
C ASN A 51 24.10 -13.05 5.34
N PRO A 52 24.12 -11.93 6.07
CA PRO A 52 23.52 -10.68 5.58
C PRO A 52 23.98 -10.28 4.17
N ALA A 53 25.19 -10.65 3.79
CA ALA A 53 25.73 -10.42 2.47
C ALA A 53 25.03 -11.27 1.38
N GLU A 54 24.63 -12.51 1.69
CA GLU A 54 23.88 -13.36 0.76
C GLU A 54 22.43 -12.88 0.62
N ILE A 55 21.81 -12.44 1.69
CA ILE A 55 20.47 -11.84 1.67
C ILE A 55 20.48 -10.58 0.81
N ILE A 56 21.47 -9.71 0.97
CA ILE A 56 21.63 -8.49 0.17
C ILE A 56 21.87 -8.83 -1.30
N ALA A 57 22.69 -9.84 -1.59
CA ALA A 57 22.95 -10.29 -2.96
C ALA A 57 21.69 -10.86 -3.61
N GLN A 58 20.91 -11.69 -2.93
CA GLN A 58 19.65 -12.24 -3.42
C GLN A 58 18.58 -11.16 -3.64
N LEU A 59 18.51 -10.17 -2.76
CA LEU A 59 17.60 -9.04 -2.92
C LEU A 59 17.99 -8.15 -4.11
N SER A 60 19.29 -8.00 -4.40
CA SER A 60 19.76 -7.21 -5.54
C SER A 60 19.55 -7.94 -6.87
N GLU A 61 19.70 -9.26 -6.91
CA GLU A 61 19.48 -10.07 -8.12
C GLU A 61 18.00 -10.19 -8.51
N SER A 62 17.08 -10.09 -7.56
CA SER A 62 15.64 -10.16 -7.81
C SER A 62 14.98 -8.80 -8.04
N SER A 63 15.71 -7.70 -7.88
CA SER A 63 15.18 -6.36 -7.98
C SER A 63 15.12 -5.85 -9.42
N TRP A 64 13.97 -5.29 -9.82
CA TRP A 64 13.79 -4.64 -11.12
C TRP A 64 14.25 -3.19 -11.06
N LEU A 65 14.95 -2.75 -12.11
CA LEU A 65 15.37 -1.36 -12.27
C LEU A 65 14.20 -0.52 -12.80
N VAL A 66 13.66 0.37 -11.99
CA VAL A 66 12.58 1.28 -12.40
C VAL A 66 13.18 2.56 -12.96
N VAL A 67 12.83 2.88 -14.20
CA VAL A 67 13.30 4.09 -14.88
C VAL A 67 12.15 4.87 -15.51
N ALA A 68 12.24 6.20 -15.50
CA ALA A 68 11.32 7.05 -16.22
C ALA A 68 11.72 7.17 -17.70
N LYS A 69 10.74 7.13 -18.62
CA LYS A 69 10.97 7.28 -20.06
C LYS A 69 11.71 8.57 -20.41
N ASN A 70 11.42 9.65 -19.71
CA ASN A 70 12.03 10.95 -19.94
C ASN A 70 11.92 11.85 -18.70
N ARG A 71 12.57 13.03 -18.75
CA ARG A 71 12.58 14.01 -17.66
C ARG A 71 11.18 14.50 -17.26
N ARG A 72 10.23 14.56 -18.19
CA ARG A 72 8.86 14.96 -17.88
C ARG A 72 8.19 13.92 -16.98
N VAL A 73 8.26 12.67 -17.36
CA VAL A 73 7.71 11.56 -16.55
C VAL A 73 8.37 11.49 -15.17
N ASN A 74 9.66 11.78 -15.09
CA ASN A 74 10.35 11.84 -13.79
C ASN A 74 9.78 12.96 -12.90
N ARG A 75 9.58 14.18 -13.45
CA ARG A 75 8.95 15.28 -12.70
C ARG A 75 7.50 14.96 -12.30
N ASP A 76 6.76 14.30 -13.19
CA ASP A 76 5.38 13.88 -12.91
C ASP A 76 5.36 12.83 -11.78
N TRP A 77 6.35 11.95 -11.74
CA TRP A 77 6.56 11.00 -10.64
C TRP A 77 6.89 11.70 -9.32
N GLU A 78 7.80 12.67 -9.33
CA GLU A 78 8.13 13.48 -8.16
C GLU A 78 6.90 14.22 -7.63
N ALA A 79 6.12 14.83 -8.51
CA ALA A 79 4.86 15.48 -8.15
C ALA A 79 3.84 14.48 -7.57
N LEU A 80 3.80 13.27 -8.07
CA LEU A 80 2.97 12.19 -7.53
C LEU A 80 3.44 11.76 -6.14
N LEU A 81 4.75 11.66 -5.94
CA LEU A 81 5.36 11.34 -4.65
C LEU A 81 5.03 12.40 -3.58
N LEU A 82 4.98 13.69 -3.96
CA LEU A 82 4.59 14.76 -3.05
C LEU A 82 3.09 14.70 -2.68
N ARG A 83 2.22 14.33 -3.63
CA ARG A 83 0.76 14.25 -3.39
C ARG A 83 0.34 13.01 -2.62
N ALA A 84 0.97 11.88 -2.88
CA ALA A 84 0.60 10.59 -2.32
C ALA A 84 1.85 9.77 -1.95
N PRO A 85 2.64 10.21 -0.97
CA PRO A 85 3.96 9.64 -0.68
C PRO A 85 3.92 8.14 -0.38
N GLU A 86 3.04 7.71 0.49
CA GLU A 86 2.94 6.30 0.90
C GLU A 86 2.53 5.39 -0.26
N ASN A 87 1.52 5.81 -1.02
CA ASN A 87 1.04 5.01 -2.15
C ASN A 87 2.06 4.95 -3.29
N THR A 88 2.78 6.06 -3.52
CA THR A 88 3.83 6.12 -4.55
C THR A 88 5.05 5.29 -4.17
N ARG A 89 5.46 5.30 -2.89
CA ARG A 89 6.50 4.39 -2.39
C ARG A 89 6.11 2.93 -2.53
N ARG A 90 4.88 2.58 -2.18
CA ARG A 90 4.36 1.23 -2.38
C ARG A 90 4.34 0.84 -3.86
N CYS A 91 3.91 1.74 -4.74
CA CYS A 91 3.99 1.54 -6.18
C CYS A 91 5.43 1.22 -6.62
N TYR A 92 6.40 2.03 -6.19
CA TYR A 92 7.81 1.81 -6.50
C TYR A 92 8.31 0.44 -6.02
N GLN A 93 8.01 0.06 -4.79
CA GLN A 93 8.39 -1.24 -4.22
C GLN A 93 7.77 -2.41 -5.00
N ASP A 94 6.50 -2.28 -5.38
CA ASP A 94 5.81 -3.29 -6.20
C ASP A 94 6.44 -3.41 -7.59
N LEU A 95 6.84 -2.29 -8.21
CA LEU A 95 7.53 -2.29 -9.50
C LEU A 95 8.93 -2.88 -9.41
N CYS A 96 9.64 -2.68 -8.31
CA CYS A 96 10.96 -3.26 -8.08
C CYS A 96 10.90 -4.77 -7.81
N SER A 97 9.85 -5.26 -7.17
CA SER A 97 9.74 -6.66 -6.74
C SER A 97 9.00 -7.55 -7.73
N SER A 98 7.86 -7.10 -8.23
CA SER A 98 6.95 -7.95 -9.01
C SER A 98 6.08 -7.15 -9.99
N PRO A 99 6.68 -6.51 -11.01
CA PRO A 99 5.96 -5.60 -11.91
C PRO A 99 4.91 -6.28 -12.79
N MET A 100 5.01 -7.58 -13.01
CA MET A 100 4.08 -8.34 -13.86
C MET A 100 3.05 -9.15 -13.07
N VAL A 101 3.01 -9.00 -11.75
CA VAL A 101 2.01 -9.68 -10.93
C VAL A 101 0.76 -8.83 -10.83
N ARG A 102 -0.36 -9.36 -11.34
CA ARG A 102 -1.66 -8.71 -11.24
C ARG A 102 -2.10 -8.63 -9.78
N LYS A 103 -2.38 -7.43 -9.31
CA LYS A 103 -2.94 -7.17 -7.98
C LYS A 103 -4.35 -6.60 -8.14
N PRO A 104 -5.39 -7.25 -7.58
CA PRO A 104 -6.78 -6.75 -7.68
C PRO A 104 -6.88 -5.29 -7.24
N LYS A 105 -7.58 -4.48 -8.02
CA LYS A 105 -7.79 -3.04 -7.78
C LYS A 105 -6.52 -2.18 -7.79
N ARG A 106 -5.37 -2.72 -8.22
CA ARG A 106 -4.11 -1.99 -8.20
C ARG A 106 -3.26 -2.14 -9.44
N VAL A 107 -3.06 -3.37 -9.92
CA VAL A 107 -2.15 -3.69 -11.03
C VAL A 107 -2.89 -4.46 -12.08
N PHE A 108 -2.93 -3.91 -13.30
CA PHE A 108 -3.66 -4.48 -14.42
C PHE A 108 -2.83 -4.47 -15.69
N PRO A 109 -2.80 -5.58 -16.45
CA PRO A 109 -2.29 -5.54 -17.82
C PRO A 109 -3.27 -4.75 -18.70
N LEU A 110 -2.75 -3.86 -19.53
CA LEU A 110 -3.56 -3.17 -20.52
C LEU A 110 -3.98 -4.11 -21.65
N LYS A 111 -5.19 -3.91 -22.15
CA LYS A 111 -5.76 -4.73 -23.24
C LYS A 111 -5.70 -3.97 -24.57
N GLY A 112 -5.52 -4.72 -25.66
CA GLY A 112 -5.52 -4.19 -27.02
C GLY A 112 -4.14 -4.23 -27.68
N LYS A 113 -4.12 -4.26 -29.00
CA LYS A 113 -2.90 -4.39 -29.79
C LYS A 113 -1.89 -3.27 -29.56
N LEU A 114 -2.40 -2.04 -29.34
CA LEU A 114 -1.57 -0.85 -29.08
C LEU A 114 -0.91 -0.85 -27.69
N TYR A 115 -1.39 -1.66 -26.76
CA TYR A 115 -0.96 -1.67 -25.37
C TYR A 115 -0.27 -2.98 -24.99
N LYS A 116 0.15 -3.77 -25.98
CA LYS A 116 0.77 -5.08 -25.75
C LYS A 116 2.00 -4.93 -24.83
N GLY A 117 1.98 -5.65 -23.71
CA GLY A 117 3.06 -5.62 -22.73
C GLY A 117 3.03 -4.43 -21.76
N ALA A 118 2.08 -3.51 -21.92
CA ALA A 118 1.94 -2.38 -21.01
C ALA A 118 1.02 -2.71 -19.83
N TRP A 119 1.31 -2.10 -18.70
CA TRP A 119 0.61 -2.28 -17.45
C TRP A 119 0.19 -0.94 -16.85
N GLU A 120 -0.87 -0.97 -16.09
CA GLU A 120 -1.39 0.15 -15.31
C GLU A 120 -1.29 -0.17 -13.82
N TYR A 121 -0.79 0.79 -13.05
CA TYR A 121 -0.82 0.77 -11.60
C TYR A 121 -1.71 1.89 -11.06
N GLU A 122 -2.73 1.52 -10.31
CA GLU A 122 -3.57 2.46 -9.58
C GLU A 122 -2.89 2.86 -8.28
N VAL A 123 -2.34 4.08 -8.25
CA VAL A 123 -1.67 4.63 -7.07
C VAL A 123 -2.69 5.13 -6.06
N THR A 124 -3.66 5.92 -6.54
CA THR A 124 -4.81 6.39 -5.78
C THR A 124 -6.07 6.25 -6.66
N SER A 125 -7.24 6.61 -6.14
CA SER A 125 -8.46 6.64 -6.95
C SER A 125 -8.35 7.58 -8.16
N SER A 126 -7.50 8.60 -8.09
CA SER A 126 -7.33 9.63 -9.12
C SER A 126 -5.98 9.60 -9.84
N ASP A 127 -5.01 8.86 -9.37
CA ASP A 127 -3.66 8.85 -9.94
C ASP A 127 -3.27 7.46 -10.45
N ARG A 128 -2.60 7.45 -11.61
CA ARG A 128 -2.17 6.24 -12.32
C ARG A 128 -0.70 6.34 -12.73
N VAL A 129 -0.08 5.17 -12.78
CA VAL A 129 1.24 4.97 -13.38
C VAL A 129 1.11 3.92 -14.47
N PHE A 130 1.62 4.23 -15.66
CA PHE A 130 1.67 3.30 -16.76
C PHE A 130 3.11 2.95 -17.08
N TYR A 131 3.37 1.67 -17.27
CA TYR A 131 4.72 1.16 -17.44
C TYR A 131 4.78 -0.08 -18.35
N VAL A 132 5.97 -0.36 -18.86
CA VAL A 132 6.28 -1.56 -19.62
C VAL A 132 7.43 -2.27 -18.92
N PRO A 133 7.22 -3.49 -18.42
CA PRO A 133 8.30 -4.31 -17.89
C PRO A 133 9.07 -4.98 -19.04
N ASP A 134 10.39 -4.92 -18.99
CA ASP A 134 11.34 -5.62 -19.85
C ASP A 134 11.97 -6.73 -19.02
N GLU A 135 11.54 -7.95 -19.24
CA GLU A 135 11.92 -9.11 -18.45
C GLU A 135 13.39 -9.51 -18.71
N GLU A 136 13.86 -9.37 -19.95
CA GLU A 136 15.24 -9.71 -20.32
C GLU A 136 16.25 -8.80 -19.61
N LYS A 137 15.93 -7.51 -19.51
CA LYS A 137 16.77 -6.51 -18.86
C LYS A 137 16.45 -6.27 -17.38
N ARG A 138 15.46 -6.97 -16.85
CA ARG A 138 14.96 -6.73 -15.47
C ARG A 138 14.68 -5.25 -15.22
N LYS A 139 14.03 -4.58 -16.18
CA LYS A 139 13.82 -3.15 -16.19
C LYS A 139 12.35 -2.81 -16.37
N VAL A 140 11.86 -1.85 -15.61
CA VAL A 140 10.52 -1.30 -15.73
C VAL A 140 10.63 0.11 -16.30
N LEU A 141 10.08 0.34 -17.47
CA LEU A 141 10.03 1.65 -18.11
C LEU A 141 8.70 2.32 -17.78
N VAL A 142 8.73 3.29 -16.89
CA VAL A 142 7.57 4.15 -16.61
C VAL A 142 7.45 5.20 -17.69
N TYR A 143 6.33 5.22 -18.41
CA TYR A 143 6.08 6.18 -19.48
C TYR A 143 4.99 7.20 -19.18
N TYR A 144 4.27 7.02 -18.08
CA TYR A 144 3.30 7.98 -17.56
C TYR A 144 3.18 7.86 -16.04
N ALA A 145 3.08 8.99 -15.35
CA ALA A 145 2.75 9.08 -13.93
C ALA A 145 1.91 10.33 -13.69
N GLY A 146 0.78 10.21 -13.01
CA GLY A 146 -0.07 11.35 -12.70
C GLY A 146 -1.54 11.03 -12.64
N LYS A 147 -2.37 12.05 -12.81
CA LYS A 147 -3.84 11.90 -12.77
C LYS A 147 -4.33 10.91 -13.81
N HIS A 148 -5.40 10.21 -13.48
CA HIS A 148 -6.04 9.25 -14.38
C HIS A 148 -6.39 9.95 -15.72
N PRO A 149 -5.76 9.54 -16.84
CA PRO A 149 -6.05 10.12 -18.13
C PRO A 149 -7.40 9.64 -18.66
N LYS A 150 -8.04 10.41 -19.55
CA LYS A 150 -9.30 10.01 -20.19
C LYS A 150 -9.17 8.72 -21.02
N SER A 151 -7.99 8.47 -21.55
CA SER A 151 -7.61 7.24 -22.27
C SER A 151 -6.20 6.83 -21.87
N ALA A 152 -5.92 5.54 -21.88
CA ALA A 152 -4.58 5.04 -21.57
C ALA A 152 -3.56 5.62 -22.57
N PRO A 153 -2.44 6.18 -22.10
CA PRO A 153 -1.39 6.69 -22.97
C PRO A 153 -0.71 5.53 -23.72
N THR A 154 -0.34 5.77 -24.96
CA THR A 154 0.33 4.77 -25.80
C THR A 154 1.73 4.48 -25.25
N PRO A 155 2.08 3.20 -25.08
CA PRO A 155 3.44 2.82 -24.70
C PRO A 155 4.46 3.22 -25.78
N PRO A 156 5.74 3.36 -25.40
CA PRO A 156 6.81 3.73 -26.31
C PRO A 156 7.14 2.66 -27.33
#